data_b33cef4e599d6bc5de4b9f6a484bdac9
#
_entry.id   b33cef4e599d6bc5de4b9f6a484bdac9
#
_cell.length_a   1.000
_cell.length_b   1.000
_cell.length_c   1.000
_cell.angle_alpha   90.00
_cell.angle_beta   90.00
_cell.angle_gamma   90.00
#
_symmetry.space_group_name_H-M   'P 1'
#
loop_
_entity.id
_entity.type
_entity.pdbx_description
1 polymer ?
#
loop_
_entity_poly.entity_id
_entity_poly.type
_entity_poly.pdbx_seq_one_letter_code
_entity_poly.pdbx_strand_id
1 'polypeptide(L)'
;GVHSNGFSLVRKIFDIDGDPAVLKTAPAELGGKTLGEALLAPTKIYVKPVLKVLEEVDVKGISHITGGGFYENIPRSLKKGCCARIKKEDVRTPALFHLMQKEGGISEHDMFNTFNMGVGMVLTVPAEQADKALDILHANGEPEAYRLGVIAEGEGVELC
;
A
#
# COMPACT_ATOMS: atom_id res chain seq x y z
N GLY A 1 2.13 4.13 -6.83
CA GLY A 1 2.02 3.18 -7.95
C GLY A 1 1.93 1.74 -7.49
N VAL A 2 1.79 0.82 -8.43
CA VAL A 2 1.72 -0.63 -8.16
C VAL A 2 3.04 -1.22 -7.67
N HIS A 3 4.10 -0.43 -7.68
CA HIS A 3 5.47 -0.89 -7.43
C HIS A 3 5.87 -1.99 -8.43
N SER A 4 6.31 -3.14 -7.94
CA SER A 4 6.77 -4.26 -8.80
C SER A 4 5.86 -5.49 -8.72
N ASN A 5 4.61 -5.35 -8.24
CA ASN A 5 3.73 -6.46 -7.98
C ASN A 5 2.41 -6.36 -8.75
N GLY A 6 1.83 -7.51 -9.10
CA GLY A 6 0.52 -7.58 -9.72
C GLY A 6 0.49 -7.25 -11.22
N PHE A 7 1.63 -7.07 -11.90
CA PHE A 7 1.66 -6.66 -13.31
C PHE A 7 1.02 -7.67 -14.28
N SER A 8 1.02 -8.96 -13.97
CA SER A 8 0.30 -9.94 -14.78
C SER A 8 -1.21 -9.66 -14.82
N LEU A 9 -1.77 -9.23 -13.67
CA LEU A 9 -3.17 -8.83 -13.59
C LEU A 9 -3.40 -7.47 -14.26
N VAL A 10 -2.51 -6.49 -14.04
CA VAL A 10 -2.56 -5.16 -14.69
C VAL A 10 -2.60 -5.30 -16.22
N ARG A 11 -1.73 -6.13 -16.80
CA ARG A 11 -1.70 -6.39 -18.25
C ARG A 11 -3.01 -6.96 -18.76
N LYS A 12 -3.64 -7.83 -17.98
CA LYS A 12 -4.96 -8.40 -18.29
C LYS A 12 -6.08 -7.37 -18.22
N ILE A 13 -6.10 -6.55 -17.16
CA ILE A 13 -7.13 -5.52 -16.94
C ILE A 13 -7.21 -4.57 -18.11
N PHE A 14 -6.07 -4.10 -18.59
CA PHE A 14 -5.98 -3.09 -19.64
C PHE A 14 -5.69 -3.65 -21.03
N ASP A 15 -5.68 -4.98 -21.20
CA ASP A 15 -5.32 -5.66 -22.47
C ASP A 15 -4.03 -5.12 -23.11
N ILE A 16 -3.01 -4.87 -22.27
CA ILE A 16 -1.76 -4.24 -22.71
C ILE A 16 -1.03 -5.07 -23.77
N ASP A 17 -1.19 -6.39 -23.72
CA ASP A 17 -0.56 -7.31 -24.68
C ASP A 17 -1.27 -7.30 -26.04
N GLY A 18 -2.60 -7.09 -26.05
CA GLY A 18 -3.40 -6.98 -27.27
C GLY A 18 -3.34 -5.57 -27.88
N ASP A 19 -3.39 -4.55 -27.04
CA ASP A 19 -3.31 -3.14 -27.47
C ASP A 19 -2.35 -2.32 -26.59
N PRO A 20 -1.03 -2.32 -26.89
CA PRO A 20 -0.07 -1.51 -26.15
C PRO A 20 -0.32 0.03 -26.22
N ALA A 21 -1.14 0.49 -27.19
CA ALA A 21 -1.46 1.91 -27.32
C ALA A 21 -2.29 2.44 -26.14
N VAL A 22 -2.98 1.55 -25.39
CA VAL A 22 -3.71 1.89 -24.17
C VAL A 22 -2.83 2.61 -23.15
N LEU A 23 -1.53 2.30 -23.09
CA LEU A 23 -0.57 2.95 -22.19
C LEU A 23 -0.40 4.46 -22.44
N LYS A 24 -0.74 4.93 -23.63
CA LYS A 24 -0.70 6.36 -24.02
C LYS A 24 -2.00 7.10 -23.70
N THR A 25 -3.05 6.38 -23.32
CA THR A 25 -4.32 7.00 -22.93
C THR A 25 -4.17 7.73 -21.60
N ALA A 26 -4.92 8.80 -21.40
CA ALA A 26 -4.92 9.59 -20.17
C ALA A 26 -6.33 9.59 -19.56
N PRO A 27 -6.73 8.55 -18.82
CA PRO A 27 -8.01 8.51 -18.13
C PRO A 27 -8.17 9.72 -17.19
N ALA A 28 -9.37 10.29 -17.13
CA ALA A 28 -9.65 11.50 -16.34
C ALA A 28 -9.30 11.31 -14.85
N GLU A 29 -9.51 10.09 -14.34
CA GLU A 29 -9.22 9.69 -12.97
C GLU A 29 -7.73 9.85 -12.60
N LEU A 30 -6.81 9.81 -13.58
CA LEU A 30 -5.37 9.90 -13.35
C LEU A 30 -4.82 11.34 -13.35
N GLY A 31 -5.71 12.34 -13.38
CA GLY A 31 -5.32 13.74 -13.23
C GLY A 31 -4.34 14.24 -14.32
N GLY A 32 -4.52 13.79 -15.56
CA GLY A 32 -3.71 14.18 -16.71
C GLY A 32 -2.48 13.31 -16.96
N LYS A 33 -2.18 12.34 -16.12
CA LYS A 33 -1.15 11.34 -16.39
C LYS A 33 -1.66 10.29 -17.35
N THR A 34 -0.80 9.80 -18.23
CA THR A 34 -1.10 8.61 -19.01
C THR A 34 -1.14 7.36 -18.13
N LEU A 35 -1.82 6.32 -18.61
CA LEU A 35 -1.85 5.03 -17.93
C LEU A 35 -0.43 4.47 -17.75
N GLY A 36 0.42 4.59 -18.77
CA GLY A 36 1.82 4.17 -18.71
C GLY A 36 2.61 4.90 -17.63
N GLU A 37 2.49 6.22 -17.53
CA GLU A 37 3.15 7.01 -16.47
C GLU A 37 2.69 6.61 -15.07
N ALA A 38 1.40 6.37 -14.88
CA ALA A 38 0.85 5.95 -13.60
C ALA A 38 1.33 4.54 -13.20
N LEU A 39 1.37 3.60 -14.15
CA LEU A 39 1.80 2.22 -13.93
C LEU A 39 3.31 2.10 -13.72
N LEU A 40 4.12 2.92 -14.40
CA LEU A 40 5.58 2.91 -14.32
C LEU A 40 6.14 3.76 -13.18
N ALA A 41 5.29 4.28 -12.29
CA ALA A 41 5.77 4.97 -11.09
C ALA A 41 6.75 4.08 -10.32
N PRO A 42 8.00 4.54 -10.05
CA PRO A 42 9.03 3.71 -9.43
C PRO A 42 8.62 3.17 -8.07
N THR A 43 9.11 1.98 -7.74
CA THR A 43 9.01 1.45 -6.37
C THR A 43 9.71 2.39 -5.41
N LYS A 44 8.99 2.84 -4.38
CA LYS A 44 9.52 3.77 -3.38
C LYS A 44 10.58 3.09 -2.50
N ILE A 45 11.65 3.81 -2.20
CA ILE A 45 12.73 3.35 -1.33
C ILE A 45 12.50 3.89 0.09
N TYR A 46 12.22 2.99 1.03
CA TYR A 46 11.86 3.33 2.41
C TYR A 46 13.04 3.28 3.40
N VAL A 47 14.26 2.93 2.94
CA VAL A 47 15.40 2.63 3.83
C VAL A 47 15.71 3.79 4.77
N LYS A 48 15.93 5.00 4.23
CA LYS A 48 16.34 6.15 5.05
C LYS A 48 15.30 6.52 6.12
N PRO A 49 14.02 6.75 5.78
CA PRO A 49 13.01 7.11 6.78
C PRO A 49 12.79 6.02 7.82
N VAL A 50 12.78 4.74 7.42
CA VAL A 50 12.61 3.63 8.37
C VAL A 50 13.79 3.53 9.33
N LEU A 51 15.04 3.65 8.87
CA LEU A 51 16.21 3.66 9.75
C LEU A 51 16.14 4.80 10.77
N LYS A 52 15.64 5.97 10.40
CA LYS A 52 15.45 7.09 11.33
C LYS A 52 14.41 6.80 12.41
N VAL A 53 13.33 6.13 12.07
CA VAL A 53 12.35 5.68 13.07
C VAL A 53 12.98 4.66 14.03
N LEU A 54 13.75 3.71 13.51
CA LEU A 54 14.41 2.68 14.33
C LEU A 54 15.44 3.23 15.35
N GLU A 55 16.00 4.42 15.09
CA GLU A 55 16.93 5.07 16.03
C GLU A 55 16.22 5.53 17.32
N GLU A 56 14.92 5.83 17.28
CA GLU A 56 14.22 6.53 18.35
C GLU A 56 12.90 5.90 18.81
N VAL A 57 12.38 4.94 18.07
CA VAL A 57 11.08 4.32 18.30
C VAL A 57 11.24 2.80 18.42
N ASP A 58 10.53 2.21 19.37
CA ASP A 58 10.51 0.76 19.58
C ASP A 58 9.62 0.06 18.54
N VAL A 59 10.14 -0.10 17.32
CA VAL A 59 9.41 -0.72 16.21
C VAL A 59 9.26 -2.22 16.46
N LYS A 60 8.02 -2.69 16.56
CA LYS A 60 7.66 -4.09 16.84
C LYS A 60 7.53 -4.95 15.58
N GLY A 61 7.30 -4.33 14.43
CA GLY A 61 7.17 -5.04 13.17
C GLY A 61 7.28 -4.09 11.98
N ILE A 62 7.79 -4.62 10.87
CA ILE A 62 7.92 -3.90 9.60
C ILE A 62 7.37 -4.81 8.51
N SER A 63 6.39 -4.33 7.75
CA SER A 63 5.82 -5.05 6.62
C SER A 63 6.01 -4.25 5.34
N HIS A 64 6.73 -4.80 4.38
CA HIS A 64 6.77 -4.29 3.01
C HIS A 64 5.60 -4.90 2.25
N ILE A 65 4.68 -4.07 1.78
CA ILE A 65 3.48 -4.54 1.08
C ILE A 65 3.82 -4.80 -0.38
N THR A 66 3.87 -6.07 -0.72
CA THR A 66 4.20 -6.61 -2.04
C THR A 66 3.06 -7.49 -2.58
N GLY A 67 3.35 -8.47 -3.42
CA GLY A 67 2.36 -9.48 -3.81
C GLY A 67 1.80 -10.20 -2.57
N GLY A 68 0.49 -10.39 -2.53
CA GLY A 68 -0.23 -10.83 -1.35
C GLY A 68 -0.85 -9.69 -0.53
N GLY A 69 -0.52 -8.43 -0.87
CA GLY A 69 -1.19 -7.23 -0.33
C GLY A 69 -1.20 -7.16 1.20
N PHE A 70 -2.26 -6.59 1.74
CA PHE A 70 -2.42 -6.44 3.20
C PHE A 70 -2.56 -7.79 3.90
N TYR A 71 -3.39 -8.67 3.35
CA TYR A 71 -3.79 -9.93 3.99
C TYR A 71 -2.63 -10.89 4.21
N GLU A 72 -1.64 -10.90 3.32
CA GLU A 72 -0.49 -11.78 3.48
C GLU A 72 0.72 -11.09 4.12
N ASN A 73 0.97 -9.80 3.79
CA ASN A 73 2.22 -9.18 4.21
C ASN A 73 2.17 -8.64 5.63
N ILE A 74 1.07 -8.02 6.08
CA ILE A 74 0.99 -7.43 7.41
C ILE A 74 1.11 -8.51 8.50
N PRO A 75 0.38 -9.64 8.44
CA PRO A 75 0.45 -10.66 9.49
C PRO A 75 1.83 -11.27 9.70
N ARG A 76 2.68 -11.30 8.64
CA ARG A 76 4.04 -11.86 8.75
C ARG A 76 4.92 -11.12 9.77
N SER A 77 4.63 -9.87 10.06
CA SER A 77 5.36 -9.05 11.04
C SER A 77 4.69 -8.98 12.40
N LEU A 78 3.51 -9.59 12.55
CA LEU A 78 2.76 -9.60 13.82
C LEU A 78 3.06 -10.85 14.65
N LYS A 79 2.90 -10.72 15.97
CA LYS A 79 2.92 -11.87 16.87
C LYS A 79 1.66 -12.70 16.68
N LYS A 80 1.78 -14.01 16.94
CA LYS A 80 0.62 -14.90 17.00
C LYS A 80 -0.41 -14.38 18.01
N GLY A 81 -1.68 -14.41 17.64
CA GLY A 81 -2.78 -13.87 18.45
C GLY A 81 -2.98 -12.36 18.28
N CYS A 82 -2.30 -11.73 17.31
CA CYS A 82 -2.51 -10.33 16.95
C CYS A 82 -3.16 -10.20 15.57
N CYS A 83 -4.04 -9.22 15.45
CA CYS A 83 -4.74 -8.83 14.22
C CYS A 83 -4.48 -7.36 13.93
N ALA A 84 -4.25 -7.01 12.66
CA ALA A 84 -4.27 -5.63 12.22
C ALA A 84 -5.71 -5.23 11.87
N ARG A 85 -6.29 -4.31 12.64
CA ARG A 85 -7.63 -3.76 12.37
C ARG A 85 -7.50 -2.42 11.68
N ILE A 86 -8.01 -2.34 10.45
CA ILE A 86 -7.86 -1.20 9.55
C ILE A 86 -9.24 -0.80 9.03
N LYS A 87 -9.58 0.47 9.15
CA LYS A 87 -10.77 1.01 8.51
C LYS A 87 -10.47 1.28 7.05
N LYS A 88 -11.28 0.74 6.16
CA LYS A 88 -11.08 0.90 4.70
C LYS A 88 -11.14 2.36 4.26
N GLU A 89 -12.02 3.13 4.87
CA GLU A 89 -12.18 4.56 4.59
C GLU A 89 -10.94 5.39 4.94
N ASP A 90 -10.10 4.91 5.87
CA ASP A 90 -8.86 5.58 6.27
C ASP A 90 -7.69 5.24 5.32
N VAL A 91 -7.83 4.22 4.47
CA VAL A 91 -6.80 3.86 3.49
C VAL A 91 -6.79 4.87 2.35
N ARG A 92 -5.71 5.63 2.23
CA ARG A 92 -5.53 6.66 1.18
C ARG A 92 -5.17 6.01 -0.15
N THR A 93 -6.15 5.34 -0.76
CA THR A 93 -5.98 4.58 -2.00
C THR A 93 -5.85 5.52 -3.20
N PRO A 94 -4.74 5.49 -3.96
CA PRO A 94 -4.58 6.27 -5.18
C PRO A 94 -5.60 5.89 -6.27
N ALA A 95 -5.99 6.88 -7.07
CA ALA A 95 -6.99 6.74 -8.14
C ALA A 95 -6.69 5.60 -9.14
N LEU A 96 -5.42 5.30 -9.38
CA LEU A 96 -5.01 4.18 -10.23
C LEU A 96 -5.63 2.85 -9.77
N PHE A 97 -5.67 2.57 -8.47
CA PHE A 97 -6.23 1.31 -7.95
C PHE A 97 -7.74 1.25 -8.09
N HIS A 98 -8.43 2.37 -7.92
CA HIS A 98 -9.87 2.46 -8.19
C HIS A 98 -10.18 2.24 -9.68
N LEU A 99 -9.37 2.83 -10.56
CA LEU A 99 -9.48 2.60 -12.00
C LEU A 99 -9.26 1.11 -12.34
N MET A 100 -8.22 0.50 -11.80
CA MET A 100 -7.93 -0.92 -12.00
C MET A 100 -9.06 -1.82 -11.51
N GLN A 101 -9.62 -1.52 -10.34
CA GLN A 101 -10.74 -2.26 -9.77
C GLN A 101 -11.96 -2.18 -10.68
N LYS A 102 -12.30 -0.99 -11.14
CA LYS A 102 -13.44 -0.72 -12.02
C LYS A 102 -13.28 -1.43 -13.37
N GLU A 103 -12.18 -1.21 -14.06
CA GLU A 103 -11.94 -1.77 -15.39
C GLU A 103 -11.80 -3.30 -15.37
N GLY A 104 -11.18 -3.83 -14.31
CA GLY A 104 -11.00 -5.28 -14.14
C GLY A 104 -12.19 -6.02 -13.53
N GLY A 105 -13.19 -5.31 -13.01
CA GLY A 105 -14.30 -5.92 -12.27
C GLY A 105 -13.82 -6.72 -11.05
N ILE A 106 -12.74 -6.27 -10.39
CA ILE A 106 -12.05 -7.02 -9.34
C ILE A 106 -12.74 -6.77 -8.00
N SER A 107 -12.90 -7.82 -7.20
CA SER A 107 -13.45 -7.68 -5.86
C SER A 107 -12.52 -6.82 -4.98
N GLU A 108 -13.08 -6.11 -4.00
CA GLU A 108 -12.30 -5.34 -3.04
C GLU A 108 -11.28 -6.22 -2.31
N HIS A 109 -11.70 -7.40 -1.88
CA HIS A 109 -10.81 -8.37 -1.25
C HIS A 109 -9.60 -8.71 -2.13
N ASP A 110 -9.81 -9.00 -3.40
CA ASP A 110 -8.73 -9.37 -4.32
C ASP A 110 -7.80 -8.17 -4.60
N MET A 111 -8.33 -6.94 -4.62
CA MET A 111 -7.51 -5.74 -4.71
C MET A 111 -6.54 -5.63 -3.54
N PHE A 112 -7.04 -5.76 -2.30
CA PHE A 112 -6.22 -5.74 -1.08
C PHE A 112 -5.34 -6.98 -0.88
N ASN A 113 -5.62 -8.07 -1.58
CA ASN A 113 -4.80 -9.28 -1.57
C ASN A 113 -3.73 -9.31 -2.68
N THR A 114 -3.84 -8.46 -3.69
CA THR A 114 -2.91 -8.44 -4.82
C THR A 114 -2.01 -7.21 -4.83
N PHE A 115 -2.57 -6.04 -4.45
CA PHE A 115 -1.91 -4.75 -4.58
C PHE A 115 -1.64 -4.08 -3.23
N ASN A 116 -0.72 -3.13 -3.24
CA ASN A 116 -0.39 -2.34 -2.05
C ASN A 116 -1.45 -1.28 -1.69
N MET A 117 -2.42 -1.02 -2.54
CA MET A 117 -3.50 -0.03 -2.36
C MET A 117 -3.03 1.36 -1.90
N GLY A 118 -1.79 1.74 -2.26
CA GLY A 118 -1.17 3.01 -1.88
C GLY A 118 -0.32 2.94 -0.60
N VAL A 119 -0.28 1.80 0.07
CA VAL A 119 0.50 1.58 1.30
C VAL A 119 1.64 0.61 1.00
N GLY A 120 2.83 1.12 0.75
CA GLY A 120 3.99 0.28 0.40
C GLY A 120 4.75 -0.25 1.61
N MET A 121 4.69 0.42 2.76
CA MET A 121 5.39 0.02 3.99
C MET A 121 4.50 0.29 5.21
N VAL A 122 4.47 -0.66 6.15
CA VAL A 122 3.75 -0.54 7.41
C VAL A 122 4.72 -0.78 8.56
N LEU A 123 4.71 0.11 9.55
CA LEU A 123 5.44 -0.03 10.80
C LEU A 123 4.45 -0.25 11.94
N THR A 124 4.70 -1.26 12.77
CA THR A 124 3.96 -1.51 14.01
C THR A 124 4.77 -0.96 15.17
N VAL A 125 4.20 -0.04 15.92
CA VAL A 125 4.84 0.65 17.04
C VAL A 125 3.92 0.69 18.26
N PRO A 126 4.43 0.89 19.50
CA PRO A 126 3.60 1.16 20.66
C PRO A 126 2.70 2.38 20.42
N ALA A 127 1.47 2.34 20.92
CA ALA A 127 0.47 3.39 20.68
C ALA A 127 0.95 4.77 21.13
N GLU A 128 1.66 4.84 22.27
CA GLU A 128 2.23 6.06 22.84
C GLU A 128 3.40 6.63 22.04
N GLN A 129 3.99 5.85 21.12
CA GLN A 129 5.09 6.29 20.26
C GLN A 129 4.64 6.56 18.81
N ALA A 130 3.36 6.38 18.50
CA ALA A 130 2.87 6.51 17.13
C ALA A 130 3.04 7.94 16.58
N ASP A 131 2.75 8.97 17.36
CA ASP A 131 2.94 10.37 16.93
C ASP A 131 4.41 10.69 16.71
N LYS A 132 5.30 10.24 17.60
CA LYS A 132 6.74 10.39 17.43
C LYS A 132 7.23 9.72 16.15
N ALA A 133 6.76 8.51 15.86
CA ALA A 133 7.11 7.81 14.62
C ALA A 133 6.66 8.59 13.38
N LEU A 134 5.46 9.16 13.38
CA LEU A 134 4.96 10.00 12.28
C LEU A 134 5.78 11.28 12.12
N ASP A 135 6.11 11.97 13.19
CA ASP A 135 6.93 13.18 13.14
C ASP A 135 8.30 12.90 12.50
N ILE A 136 8.94 11.79 12.88
CA ILE A 136 10.22 11.35 12.28
C ILE A 136 10.04 11.03 10.80
N LEU A 137 9.00 10.31 10.40
CA LEU A 137 8.73 9.99 9.00
C LEU A 137 8.49 11.25 8.17
N HIS A 138 7.66 12.18 8.66
CA HIS A 138 7.37 13.44 7.99
C HIS A 138 8.64 14.28 7.78
N ALA A 139 9.51 14.35 8.78
CA ALA A 139 10.78 15.07 8.72
C ALA A 139 11.82 14.42 7.82
N ASN A 140 11.67 13.13 7.48
CA ASN A 140 12.64 12.35 6.72
C ASN A 140 12.14 11.86 5.35
N GLY A 141 11.26 12.63 4.71
CA GLY A 141 10.86 12.44 3.31
C GLY A 141 9.58 11.62 3.11
N GLU A 142 8.82 11.38 4.19
CA GLU A 142 7.52 10.71 4.16
C GLU A 142 6.37 11.62 4.65
N PRO A 143 6.14 12.79 4.02
CA PRO A 143 5.13 13.75 4.50
C PRO A 143 3.70 13.19 4.47
N GLU A 144 3.47 12.15 3.68
CA GLU A 144 2.16 11.49 3.55
C GLU A 144 1.98 10.29 4.49
N ALA A 145 2.96 10.00 5.37
CA ALA A 145 2.81 8.93 6.35
C ALA A 145 1.64 9.23 7.30
N TYR A 146 0.87 8.21 7.65
CA TYR A 146 -0.32 8.34 8.48
C TYR A 146 -0.57 7.08 9.32
N ARG A 147 -1.45 7.19 10.30
CA ARG A 147 -1.91 6.03 11.07
C ARG A 147 -2.86 5.22 10.20
N LEU A 148 -2.46 4.00 9.86
CA LEU A 148 -3.24 3.09 9.02
C LEU A 148 -4.33 2.35 9.80
N GLY A 149 -4.05 2.02 11.06
CA GLY A 149 -4.95 1.24 11.90
C GLY A 149 -4.34 0.92 13.26
N VAL A 150 -4.84 -0.10 13.91
CA VAL A 150 -4.40 -0.55 15.24
C VAL A 150 -4.16 -2.05 15.25
N ILE A 151 -3.30 -2.50 16.17
CA ILE A 151 -3.16 -3.92 16.47
C ILE A 151 -4.10 -4.28 17.62
N ALA A 152 -4.86 -5.35 17.44
CA ALA A 152 -5.82 -5.89 18.41
C ALA A 152 -5.60 -7.39 18.60
N GLU A 153 -6.35 -8.00 19.54
CA GLU A 153 -6.42 -9.47 19.65
C GLU A 153 -7.14 -10.03 18.41
N GLY A 154 -6.64 -11.14 17.91
CA GLY A 154 -7.19 -11.82 16.73
C GLY A 154 -6.11 -12.43 15.85
N GLU A 155 -6.42 -12.63 14.58
CA GLU A 155 -5.49 -13.17 13.59
C GLU A 155 -5.64 -12.42 12.26
N GLY A 156 -4.54 -12.23 11.55
CA GLY A 156 -4.55 -11.69 10.19
C GLY A 156 -4.82 -10.20 10.11
N VAL A 157 -5.66 -9.80 9.16
CA VAL A 157 -6.07 -8.42 8.90
C VAL A 157 -7.59 -8.34 8.83
N GLU A 158 -8.17 -7.46 9.61
CA GLU A 158 -9.59 -7.06 9.53
C GLU A 158 -9.68 -5.71 8.82
N LEU A 159 -10.30 -5.70 7.64
CA LEU A 159 -10.71 -4.49 6.95
C LEU A 159 -12.19 -4.23 7.23
N CYS A 160 -12.54 -3.17 7.95
CA CYS A 160 -13.90 -2.84 8.37
C CYS A 160 -14.35 -1.47 7.82
#